data_10a3c1d05c9c430c93d05359754aa012
#
_entry.id   10a3c1d05c9c430c93d05359754aa012
#
_cell.length_a   1.000
_cell.length_b   1.000
_cell.length_c   1.000
_cell.angle_alpha   90.00
_cell.angle_beta   90.00
_cell.angle_gamma   90.00
#
_symmetry.space_group_name_H-M   'P 1'
#
loop_
_entity.id
_entity.type
_entity.pdbx_description
1 polymer ?
#
loop_
_entity_poly.entity_id
_entity_poly.type
_entity_poly.pdbx_seq_one_letter_code
_entity_poly.pdbx_strand_id
1 'polypeptide(L)'
;EAAERRMILATTGIEDHTPKKVLSPKELMMAQRVVRELPVGDQVVDAILKLVRSARPGTGNDKTLDDLIAWGPGPRASQALMLAVRAKAMIDGRLAPSVDDVIDLAEPVLKHRMALTFAARAEGIQMTDMVARLVRPLG
;
A
#
# COMPACT_ATOMS: atom_id res chain seq x y z
N GLU A 1 20.39 -16.26 2.82
CA GLU A 1 21.78 -16.59 3.19
C GLU A 1 22.79 -15.70 2.46
N ALA A 2 22.85 -15.70 1.09
CA ALA A 2 23.86 -14.93 0.33
C ALA A 2 23.78 -13.40 0.56
N ALA A 3 22.58 -12.82 0.67
CA ALA A 3 22.39 -11.40 0.98
C ALA A 3 22.83 -11.07 2.40
N GLU A 4 22.49 -11.92 3.36
CA GLU A 4 22.84 -11.77 4.77
C GLU A 4 24.37 -11.89 4.97
N ARG A 5 25.01 -12.84 4.29
CA ARG A 5 26.49 -12.95 4.28
C ARG A 5 27.16 -11.66 3.74
N ARG A 6 26.64 -11.11 2.64
CA ARG A 6 27.17 -9.83 2.10
C ARG A 6 26.98 -8.69 3.09
N MET A 7 25.82 -8.60 3.72
CA MET A 7 25.52 -7.58 4.73
C MET A 7 26.51 -7.67 5.90
N ILE A 8 26.70 -8.87 6.48
CA ILE A 8 27.61 -9.06 7.60
C ILE A 8 29.03 -8.62 7.24
N LEU A 9 29.55 -9.09 6.11
CA LEU A 9 30.90 -8.73 5.67
C LEU A 9 31.06 -7.23 5.39
N ALA A 10 30.03 -6.58 4.84
CA ALA A 10 30.06 -5.15 4.54
C ALA A 10 29.94 -4.26 5.79
N THR A 11 29.26 -4.73 6.85
CA THR A 11 28.93 -3.88 8.01
C THR A 11 29.81 -4.14 9.23
N THR A 12 30.64 -5.19 9.21
CA THR A 12 31.54 -5.55 10.33
C THR A 12 33.03 -5.44 9.96
N GLY A 13 33.34 -4.96 8.76
CA GLY A 13 34.71 -4.69 8.32
C GLY A 13 35.21 -3.34 8.82
N ILE A 14 36.49 -3.06 8.49
CA ILE A 14 37.16 -1.79 8.83
C ILE A 14 36.62 -0.61 7.98
N GLU A 15 36.01 -0.91 6.82
CA GLU A 15 35.47 0.10 5.93
C GLU A 15 34.16 0.65 6.49
N ASP A 16 34.18 1.89 6.93
CA ASP A 16 32.99 2.62 7.37
C ASP A 16 32.27 3.21 6.15
N HIS A 17 31.20 2.55 5.71
CA HIS A 17 30.36 3.02 4.63
C HIS A 17 29.41 4.11 5.13
N THR A 18 29.92 5.32 5.27
CA THR A 18 29.10 6.48 5.61
C THR A 18 28.17 6.80 4.45
N PRO A 19 26.84 6.74 4.64
CA PRO A 19 25.89 7.04 3.57
C PRO A 19 26.02 8.50 3.12
N LYS A 20 26.00 8.71 1.80
CA LYS A 20 26.03 10.06 1.24
C LYS A 20 24.68 10.73 1.43
N LYS A 21 24.71 11.99 1.87
CA LYS A 21 23.50 12.82 1.94
C LYS A 21 23.00 13.09 0.53
N VAL A 22 21.81 12.58 0.18
CA VAL A 22 21.18 12.73 -1.14
C VAL A 22 20.20 13.90 -1.14
N LEU A 23 19.46 14.09 -0.03
CA LEU A 23 18.46 15.15 0.15
C LEU A 23 18.69 15.91 1.46
N SER A 24 18.44 17.19 1.46
CA SER A 24 18.35 17.96 2.69
C SER A 24 16.95 17.80 3.33
N PRO A 25 16.79 18.05 4.64
CA PRO A 25 15.47 18.05 5.26
C PRO A 25 14.49 19.01 4.58
N LYS A 26 14.96 20.14 4.08
CA LYS A 26 14.14 21.14 3.37
C LYS A 26 13.61 20.57 2.04
N GLU A 27 14.46 19.90 1.26
CA GLU A 27 14.05 19.26 0.00
C GLU A 27 13.05 18.13 0.25
N LEU A 28 13.26 17.31 1.29
CA LEU A 28 12.30 16.25 1.67
C LEU A 28 10.93 16.85 2.06
N MET A 29 10.92 17.91 2.87
CA MET A 29 9.68 18.60 3.25
C MET A 29 8.96 19.22 2.02
N MET A 30 9.73 19.76 1.07
CA MET A 30 9.19 20.28 -0.18
C MET A 30 8.57 19.16 -1.02
N ALA A 31 9.26 18.02 -1.17
CA ALA A 31 8.73 16.87 -1.89
C ALA A 31 7.40 16.35 -1.27
N GLN A 32 7.33 16.25 0.06
CA GLN A 32 6.10 15.87 0.76
C GLN A 32 4.94 16.85 0.53
N ARG A 33 5.25 18.14 0.36
CA ARG A 33 4.26 19.17 0.03
C ARG A 33 3.76 18.99 -1.40
N VAL A 34 4.67 18.82 -2.36
CA VAL A 34 4.33 18.58 -3.77
C VAL A 34 3.45 17.36 -3.93
N VAL A 35 3.74 16.25 -3.23
CA VAL A 35 2.88 15.04 -3.23
C VAL A 35 1.42 15.39 -2.90
N ARG A 36 1.17 16.30 -1.97
CA ARG A 36 -0.19 16.69 -1.58
C ARG A 36 -0.88 17.59 -2.61
N GLU A 37 -0.11 18.28 -3.44
CA GLU A 37 -0.60 19.19 -4.48
C GLU A 37 -0.86 18.48 -5.82
N LEU A 38 -0.36 17.23 -6.02
CA LEU A 38 -0.62 16.50 -7.26
C LEU A 38 -2.13 16.31 -7.47
N PRO A 39 -2.64 16.60 -8.67
CA PRO A 39 -4.03 16.38 -9.02
C PRO A 39 -4.34 14.87 -9.03
N VAL A 40 -5.59 14.54 -8.74
CA VAL A 40 -6.08 13.14 -8.77
C VAL A 40 -7.40 13.12 -9.53
N GLY A 41 -7.50 12.25 -10.52
CA GLY A 41 -8.75 12.04 -11.24
C GLY A 41 -9.78 11.28 -10.42
N ASP A 42 -11.07 11.54 -10.67
CA ASP A 42 -12.20 10.93 -9.95
C ASP A 42 -12.14 9.39 -10.00
N GLN A 43 -11.69 8.81 -11.09
CA GLN A 43 -11.54 7.35 -11.25
C GLN A 43 -10.63 6.74 -10.17
N VAL A 44 -9.54 7.44 -9.81
CA VAL A 44 -8.61 6.98 -8.75
C VAL A 44 -9.26 7.11 -7.37
N VAL A 45 -10.00 8.20 -7.14
CA VAL A 45 -10.76 8.41 -5.89
C VAL A 45 -11.79 7.29 -5.72
N ASP A 46 -12.56 7.01 -6.77
CA ASP A 46 -13.60 5.97 -6.77
C ASP A 46 -13.00 4.57 -6.59
N ALA A 47 -11.87 4.27 -7.24
CA ALA A 47 -11.15 3.01 -7.07
C ALA A 47 -10.69 2.81 -5.61
N ILE A 48 -10.12 3.84 -4.98
CA ILE A 48 -9.72 3.81 -3.57
C ILE A 48 -10.95 3.57 -2.67
N LEU A 49 -12.04 4.30 -2.89
CA LEU A 49 -13.26 4.16 -2.10
C LEU A 49 -13.87 2.77 -2.27
N LYS A 50 -13.98 2.28 -3.50
CA LYS A 50 -14.49 0.94 -3.82
C LYS A 50 -13.66 -0.12 -3.12
N LEU A 51 -12.33 -0.07 -3.25
CA LEU A 51 -11.41 -1.03 -2.64
C LEU A 51 -11.54 -1.06 -1.11
N VAL A 52 -11.44 0.09 -0.46
CA VAL A 52 -11.46 0.17 1.00
C VAL A 52 -12.83 -0.20 1.58
N ARG A 53 -13.93 0.13 0.89
CA ARG A 53 -15.28 -0.26 1.32
C ARG A 53 -15.54 -1.74 1.13
N SER A 54 -15.13 -2.32 -0.01
CA SER A 54 -15.29 -3.77 -0.27
C SER A 54 -14.50 -4.64 0.72
N ALA A 55 -13.46 -4.09 1.35
CA ALA A 55 -12.70 -4.78 2.39
C ALA A 55 -13.34 -4.69 3.79
N ARG A 56 -14.50 -4.05 3.95
CA ARG A 56 -15.23 -3.97 5.24
C ARG A 56 -16.37 -4.97 5.25
N PRO A 57 -16.47 -5.84 6.25
CA PRO A 57 -17.60 -6.76 6.39
C PRO A 57 -18.95 -5.99 6.40
N GLY A 58 -19.92 -6.51 5.67
CA GLY A 58 -21.28 -5.95 5.58
C GLY A 58 -21.43 -4.69 4.72
N THR A 59 -20.37 -4.22 4.08
CA THR A 59 -20.45 -3.03 3.18
C THR A 59 -20.11 -3.34 1.73
N GLY A 60 -19.57 -4.54 1.45
CA GLY A 60 -19.27 -5.05 0.12
C GLY A 60 -20.48 -5.74 -0.53
N ASN A 61 -20.40 -5.96 -1.84
CA ASN A 61 -21.41 -6.71 -2.59
C ASN A 61 -21.12 -8.22 -2.61
N ASP A 62 -20.01 -8.67 -2.03
CA ASP A 62 -19.56 -10.06 -2.03
C ASP A 62 -19.60 -10.62 -0.60
N LYS A 63 -20.70 -11.36 -0.32
CA LYS A 63 -20.92 -12.02 0.96
C LYS A 63 -19.82 -13.04 1.30
N THR A 64 -19.17 -13.61 0.30
CA THR A 64 -18.10 -14.58 0.55
C THR A 64 -16.86 -13.91 1.14
N LEU A 65 -16.63 -12.64 0.84
CA LEU A 65 -15.56 -11.85 1.45
C LEU A 65 -15.93 -11.44 2.89
N ASP A 66 -17.21 -11.19 3.16
CA ASP A 66 -17.68 -10.83 4.51
C ASP A 66 -17.41 -11.94 5.53
N ASP A 67 -17.56 -13.21 5.12
CA ASP A 67 -17.31 -14.38 5.99
C ASP A 67 -15.81 -14.60 6.25
N LEU A 68 -14.95 -14.07 5.40
CA LEU A 68 -13.50 -14.26 5.49
C LEU A 68 -12.78 -13.14 6.24
N ILE A 69 -13.38 -11.94 6.33
CA ILE A 69 -12.78 -10.75 6.94
C ILE A 69 -13.40 -10.50 8.33
N ALA A 70 -12.60 -10.63 9.39
CA ALA A 70 -13.05 -10.36 10.76
C ALA A 70 -13.25 -8.86 11.02
N TRP A 71 -12.34 -8.04 10.53
CA TRP A 71 -12.45 -6.58 10.53
C TRP A 71 -11.66 -5.99 9.35
N GLY A 72 -12.18 -4.91 8.81
CA GLY A 72 -11.68 -4.26 7.61
C GLY A 72 -11.04 -2.88 7.87
N PRO A 73 -10.45 -2.27 6.83
CA PRO A 73 -9.75 -1.01 6.93
C PRO A 73 -10.71 0.16 7.19
N GLY A 74 -10.31 1.07 8.09
CA GLY A 74 -11.02 2.32 8.34
C GLY A 74 -10.72 3.41 7.30
N PRO A 75 -11.30 4.63 7.46
CA PRO A 75 -11.10 5.75 6.53
C PRO A 75 -9.62 6.16 6.37
N ARG A 76 -8.80 5.92 7.37
CA ARG A 76 -7.35 6.18 7.29
C ARG A 76 -6.62 5.35 6.23
N ALA A 77 -7.18 4.20 5.85
CA ALA A 77 -6.64 3.43 4.73
C ALA A 77 -6.82 4.16 3.40
N SER A 78 -7.99 4.78 3.17
CA SER A 78 -8.21 5.61 1.97
C SER A 78 -7.25 6.81 1.93
N GLN A 79 -7.03 7.46 3.06
CA GLN A 79 -6.06 8.57 3.16
C GLN A 79 -4.62 8.10 2.88
N ALA A 80 -4.24 6.94 3.41
CA ALA A 80 -2.92 6.36 3.17
C ALA A 80 -2.73 5.97 1.70
N LEU A 81 -3.71 5.31 1.07
CA LEU A 81 -3.67 5.00 -0.36
C LEU A 81 -3.57 6.27 -1.20
N MET A 82 -4.39 7.29 -0.92
CA MET A 82 -4.36 8.56 -1.65
C MET A 82 -2.98 9.22 -1.63
N LEU A 83 -2.32 9.25 -0.47
CA LEU A 83 -0.98 9.81 -0.36
C LEU A 83 0.07 8.91 -1.04
N ALA A 84 -0.07 7.59 -0.93
CA ALA A 84 0.86 6.64 -1.50
C ALA A 84 0.82 6.63 -3.03
N VAL A 85 -0.37 6.67 -3.66
CA VAL A 85 -0.49 6.73 -5.13
C VAL A 85 0.06 8.04 -5.69
N ARG A 86 -0.16 9.17 -5.01
CA ARG A 86 0.45 10.45 -5.40
C ARG A 86 1.97 10.40 -5.31
N ALA A 87 2.50 9.84 -4.20
CA ALA A 87 3.94 9.71 -4.03
C ALA A 87 4.56 8.80 -5.09
N LYS A 88 3.91 7.67 -5.41
CA LYS A 88 4.34 6.77 -6.49
C LYS A 88 4.37 7.50 -7.84
N ALA A 89 3.29 8.18 -8.20
CA ALA A 89 3.23 8.96 -9.45
C ALA A 89 4.38 9.99 -9.55
N MET A 90 4.64 10.73 -8.45
CA MET A 90 5.74 11.69 -8.41
C MET A 90 7.12 11.03 -8.57
N ILE A 91 7.36 9.89 -7.92
CA ILE A 91 8.62 9.13 -8.04
C ILE A 91 8.81 8.63 -9.47
N ASP A 92 7.73 8.20 -10.12
CA ASP A 92 7.73 7.74 -11.51
C ASP A 92 7.78 8.90 -12.53
N GLY A 93 7.84 10.16 -12.07
CA GLY A 93 7.87 11.35 -12.92
C GLY A 93 6.53 11.68 -13.59
N ARG A 94 5.42 11.14 -13.08
CA ARG A 94 4.06 11.39 -13.58
C ARG A 94 3.38 12.52 -12.83
N LEU A 95 2.53 13.27 -13.51
CA LEU A 95 1.81 14.43 -12.95
C LEU A 95 0.52 14.04 -12.21
N ALA A 96 0.04 12.81 -12.38
CA ALA A 96 -1.14 12.29 -11.71
C ALA A 96 -1.04 10.77 -11.50
N PRO A 97 -1.64 10.20 -10.44
CA PRO A 97 -1.73 8.77 -10.24
C PRO A 97 -2.77 8.12 -11.15
N SER A 98 -2.66 6.79 -11.32
CA SER A 98 -3.60 5.93 -12.06
C SER A 98 -4.29 4.93 -11.14
N VAL A 99 -5.30 4.21 -11.68
CA VAL A 99 -5.94 3.09 -10.98
C VAL A 99 -4.94 1.94 -10.75
N ASP A 100 -4.00 1.73 -11.67
CA ASP A 100 -2.96 0.71 -11.50
C ASP A 100 -2.10 0.99 -10.25
N ASP A 101 -1.84 2.25 -9.93
CA ASP A 101 -1.12 2.60 -8.69
C ASP A 101 -1.92 2.19 -7.44
N VAL A 102 -3.25 2.25 -7.50
CA VAL A 102 -4.11 1.79 -6.40
C VAL A 102 -3.98 0.28 -6.24
N ILE A 103 -3.97 -0.47 -7.36
CA ILE A 103 -3.82 -1.92 -7.38
C ILE A 103 -2.45 -2.30 -6.80
N ASP A 104 -1.37 -1.69 -7.28
CA ASP A 104 0.00 -1.97 -6.85
C ASP A 104 0.22 -1.71 -5.35
N LEU A 105 -0.41 -0.65 -4.83
CA LEU A 105 -0.23 -0.23 -3.45
C LEU A 105 -1.28 -0.78 -2.48
N ALA A 106 -2.25 -1.55 -2.98
CA ALA A 106 -3.30 -2.14 -2.14
C ALA A 106 -2.72 -3.04 -1.05
N GLU A 107 -1.86 -3.98 -1.39
CA GLU A 107 -1.32 -4.93 -0.42
C GLU A 107 -0.49 -4.25 0.67
N PRO A 108 0.55 -3.47 0.38
CA PRO A 108 1.37 -2.85 1.42
C PRO A 108 0.57 -1.91 2.33
N VAL A 109 -0.52 -1.32 1.83
CA VAL A 109 -1.36 -0.41 2.63
C VAL A 109 -2.43 -1.15 3.42
N LEU A 110 -3.05 -2.22 2.88
CA LEU A 110 -4.21 -2.85 3.49
C LEU A 110 -3.87 -4.02 4.41
N LYS A 111 -2.83 -4.82 4.12
CA LYS A 111 -2.55 -6.08 4.83
C LYS A 111 -2.37 -5.95 6.34
N HIS A 112 -1.92 -4.80 6.81
CA HIS A 112 -1.77 -4.52 8.25
C HIS A 112 -2.94 -3.69 8.82
N ARG A 113 -3.99 -3.46 8.03
CA ARG A 113 -5.21 -2.70 8.40
C ARG A 113 -6.48 -3.52 8.29
N MET A 114 -6.37 -4.82 8.22
CA MET A 114 -7.49 -5.75 8.21
C MET A 114 -7.05 -7.10 8.80
N ALA A 115 -8.01 -7.93 9.20
CA ALA A 115 -7.73 -9.27 9.71
C ALA A 115 -8.73 -10.28 9.14
N LEU A 116 -8.22 -11.50 8.88
CA LEU A 116 -9.03 -12.64 8.50
C LEU A 116 -9.72 -13.25 9.71
N THR A 117 -10.90 -13.84 9.49
CA THR A 117 -11.59 -14.66 10.49
C THR A 117 -10.75 -15.87 10.89
N PHE A 118 -11.07 -16.47 12.02
CA PHE A 118 -10.41 -17.71 12.45
C PHE A 118 -10.63 -18.83 11.44
N ALA A 119 -11.85 -18.97 10.90
CA ALA A 119 -12.18 -19.96 9.90
C ALA A 119 -11.32 -19.81 8.63
N ALA A 120 -11.23 -18.58 8.08
CA ALA A 120 -10.42 -18.30 6.91
C ALA A 120 -8.94 -18.67 7.11
N ARG A 121 -8.40 -18.38 8.30
CA ARG A 121 -7.02 -18.75 8.65
C ARG A 121 -6.84 -20.28 8.79
N ALA A 122 -7.82 -20.98 9.36
CA ALA A 122 -7.80 -22.42 9.49
C ALA A 122 -7.85 -23.13 8.12
N GLU A 123 -8.52 -22.52 7.14
CA GLU A 123 -8.54 -22.95 5.73
C GLU A 123 -7.25 -22.59 4.95
N GLY A 124 -6.27 -21.94 5.59
CA GLY A 124 -5.00 -21.58 4.99
C GLY A 124 -5.04 -20.34 4.09
N ILE A 125 -6.14 -19.57 4.10
CA ILE A 125 -6.25 -18.34 3.31
C ILE A 125 -5.23 -17.31 3.82
N GLN A 126 -4.47 -16.74 2.90
CA GLN A 126 -3.50 -15.70 3.21
C GLN A 126 -4.09 -14.29 2.97
N MET A 127 -3.58 -13.30 3.73
CA MET A 127 -4.01 -11.91 3.56
C MET A 127 -3.68 -11.38 2.16
N THR A 128 -2.59 -11.81 1.56
CA THR A 128 -2.20 -11.48 0.18
C THR A 128 -3.22 -11.92 -0.84
N ASP A 129 -3.76 -13.16 -0.69
CA ASP A 129 -4.79 -13.70 -1.57
C ASP A 129 -6.10 -12.90 -1.43
N MET A 130 -6.40 -12.49 -0.20
CA MET A 130 -7.57 -11.67 0.07
C MET A 130 -7.45 -10.30 -0.61
N VAL A 131 -6.32 -9.61 -0.49
CA VAL A 131 -6.11 -8.32 -1.16
C VAL A 131 -6.14 -8.49 -2.68
N ALA A 132 -5.56 -9.56 -3.22
CA ALA A 132 -5.62 -9.86 -4.65
C ALA A 132 -7.07 -10.05 -5.15
N ARG A 133 -7.96 -10.65 -4.36
CA ARG A 133 -9.40 -10.74 -4.69
C ARG A 133 -10.08 -9.37 -4.67
N LEU A 134 -9.75 -8.51 -3.71
CA LEU A 134 -10.33 -7.18 -3.56
C LEU A 134 -9.95 -6.22 -4.71
N VAL A 135 -8.76 -6.35 -5.29
CA VAL A 135 -8.32 -5.49 -6.39
C VAL A 135 -8.82 -5.92 -7.76
N ARG A 136 -9.21 -7.20 -7.95
CA ARG A 136 -9.70 -7.72 -9.23
C ARG A 136 -10.77 -6.87 -9.92
N PRO A 137 -11.78 -6.35 -9.20
CA PRO A 137 -12.84 -5.54 -9.84
C PRO A 137 -12.40 -4.12 -10.21
N LEU A 138 -11.14 -3.75 -10.03
CA LEU A 138 -10.60 -2.43 -10.35
C LEU A 138 -9.86 -2.41 -11.69
N GLY A 139 -9.32 -3.56 -12.12
CA GLY A 139 -8.56 -3.72 -13.37
C GLY A 139 -9.36 -4.28 -14.52
#